data_ee8ef71ca81a0cd975b5dbdb425d65c0
#
_entry.id   ee8ef71ca81a0cd975b5dbdb425d65c0
#
_cell.length_a   1.000
_cell.length_b   1.000
_cell.length_c   1.000
_cell.angle_alpha   90.00
_cell.angle_beta   90.00
_cell.angle_gamma   90.00
#
_symmetry.space_group_name_H-M   'P 1'
#
loop_
_entity.id
_entity.type
_entity.pdbx_description
1 polymer ?
#
loop_
_entity_poly.entity_id
_entity_poly.type
_entity_poly.pdbx_seq_one_letter_code
_entity_poly.pdbx_strand_id
1 'polypeptide(L)'
;MKTLGQLGVKLPKILLPKILDIKTWATIACDQYTQDKDYWKQVYSIVGSKPSTVKITFPEVYLEEPGRQERIQNIKKEMKTYINQGVFASPEEEFVYLERTTRYGRVRHGLVVAVDLDAYEWKPFSKALIRATEATIVERIPPRMEIRKEAIIETPHIMLLVNDPNRKLVEGLGHRVKKNKPIYQGDLMMNSGSVKGWSVSNEYDIEYFRVSLQRLAEDNTQMDGSIFLFAVGDGNHSLATAKATWEEYKKNHPGIRNCNMKYALVEIVNIYDTGLTFEPIHRVLFDINPKALIDFIGGNLGGNIEYLNTFEELKNRVDNSKSDFGFIFEENKKPNFVFMKTNIKELPISQLQPAIDQFLISCNKKGSIDFIHGADELLRLGSQRGITAIYLPPIDKDSFFGTISGKGPLPRKSFSMGEADEKRFYLECRQIV
;
A
#
# COMPACT_ATOMS: atom_id res chain seq x y z
N MET A 1 -28.86 11.13 -6.25
CA MET A 1 -27.50 11.34 -5.72
C MET A 1 -27.16 10.20 -4.76
N LYS A 2 -25.96 9.60 -4.87
CA LYS A 2 -25.52 8.55 -3.94
C LYS A 2 -25.10 9.16 -2.61
N THR A 3 -25.40 8.46 -1.51
CA THR A 3 -24.88 8.80 -0.18
C THR A 3 -23.42 8.34 -0.03
N LEU A 4 -22.70 8.85 0.96
CA LEU A 4 -21.35 8.37 1.29
C LEU A 4 -21.34 6.83 1.50
N GLY A 5 -22.32 6.29 2.22
CA GLY A 5 -22.42 4.84 2.46
C GLY A 5 -22.61 4.03 1.17
N GLN A 6 -23.35 4.54 0.18
CA GLN A 6 -23.48 3.89 -1.14
C GLN A 6 -22.20 3.97 -1.97
N LEU A 7 -21.27 4.87 -1.61
CA LEU A 7 -19.94 4.99 -2.17
C LEU A 7 -18.88 4.26 -1.32
N GLY A 8 -19.31 3.47 -0.33
CA GLY A 8 -18.43 2.66 0.51
C GLY A 8 -17.66 3.46 1.58
N VAL A 9 -18.06 4.71 1.89
CA VAL A 9 -17.37 5.58 2.83
C VAL A 9 -18.29 6.01 3.97
N LYS A 10 -17.72 6.15 5.17
CA LYS A 10 -18.40 6.67 6.37
C LYS A 10 -17.51 7.73 7.02
N LEU A 11 -18.14 8.75 7.60
CA LEU A 11 -17.50 9.73 8.48
C LEU A 11 -17.09 9.02 9.78
N PRO A 12 -15.78 8.93 10.11
CA PRO A 12 -15.32 8.27 11.32
C PRO A 12 -15.37 9.19 12.53
N LYS A 13 -15.50 8.59 13.73
CA LYS A 13 -15.18 9.26 14.99
C LYS A 13 -13.69 9.16 15.25
N ILE A 14 -12.97 10.23 14.97
CA ILE A 14 -11.52 10.30 15.12
C ILE A 14 -11.14 10.49 16.60
N LEU A 15 -10.14 9.72 17.02
CA LEU A 15 -9.49 9.81 18.31
C LEU A 15 -8.08 10.33 18.13
N LEU A 16 -7.74 11.44 18.78
CA LEU A 16 -6.38 11.98 18.89
C LEU A 16 -6.03 12.15 20.38
N PRO A 17 -4.77 11.99 20.78
CA PRO A 17 -4.37 12.27 22.16
C PRO A 17 -4.66 13.72 22.56
N LYS A 18 -5.09 13.92 23.81
CA LYS A 18 -5.28 15.27 24.38
C LYS A 18 -3.99 16.10 24.34
N ILE A 19 -2.86 15.43 24.58
CA ILE A 19 -1.51 16.02 24.49
C ILE A 19 -0.80 15.24 23.39
N LEU A 20 -0.77 15.81 22.21
CA LEU A 20 -0.19 15.19 21.02
C LEU A 20 1.23 15.71 20.79
N ASP A 21 2.21 14.90 21.17
CA ASP A 21 3.60 15.01 20.71
C ASP A 21 3.80 14.02 19.55
N ILE A 22 3.72 14.52 18.31
CA ILE A 22 3.78 13.67 17.10
C ILE A 22 5.04 12.82 17.07
N LYS A 23 6.18 13.37 17.49
CA LYS A 23 7.47 12.69 17.49
C LYS A 23 7.51 11.43 18.37
N THR A 24 6.70 11.37 19.42
CA THR A 24 6.61 10.20 20.30
C THR A 24 5.34 9.39 20.11
N TRP A 25 4.26 10.03 19.63
CA TRP A 25 2.99 9.38 19.41
C TRP A 25 2.99 8.57 18.10
N ALA A 26 3.34 9.21 16.98
CA ALA A 26 3.21 8.63 15.65
C ALA A 26 4.38 7.70 15.32
N THR A 27 4.08 6.43 15.06
CA THR A 27 5.08 5.42 14.65
C THR A 27 4.80 4.90 13.25
N ILE A 28 5.85 4.45 12.57
CA ILE A 28 5.75 3.87 11.21
C ILE A 28 4.84 2.64 11.22
N ALA A 29 4.23 2.35 10.07
CA ALA A 29 3.44 1.14 9.85
C ALA A 29 4.17 -0.14 10.33
N CYS A 30 3.44 -1.01 11.01
CA CYS A 30 4.01 -2.16 11.72
C CYS A 30 4.61 -3.24 10.80
N ASP A 31 4.29 -3.21 9.52
CA ASP A 31 4.80 -4.09 8.46
C ASP A 31 6.06 -3.56 7.77
N GLN A 32 6.61 -2.42 8.26
CA GLN A 32 7.89 -1.90 7.82
C GLN A 32 9.02 -2.36 8.75
N TYR A 33 10.26 -2.35 8.26
CA TYR A 33 11.45 -2.76 9.03
C TYR A 33 11.30 -4.14 9.70
N THR A 34 10.69 -5.09 8.98
CA THR A 34 10.37 -6.43 9.49
C THR A 34 11.59 -7.31 9.74
N GLN A 35 12.77 -6.90 9.30
CA GLN A 35 14.05 -7.58 9.55
C GLN A 35 14.99 -6.73 10.44
N ASP A 36 14.58 -5.54 10.87
CA ASP A 36 15.40 -4.60 11.63
C ASP A 36 14.86 -4.42 13.05
N LYS A 37 15.29 -5.29 13.96
CA LYS A 37 14.95 -5.20 15.38
C LYS A 37 15.54 -3.97 16.06
N ASP A 38 16.68 -3.47 15.59
CA ASP A 38 17.34 -2.33 16.20
C ASP A 38 16.60 -1.03 15.90
N TYR A 39 15.99 -0.92 14.73
CA TYR A 39 15.03 0.16 14.44
C TYR A 39 13.92 0.21 15.49
N TRP A 40 13.27 -0.91 15.76
CA TRP A 40 12.16 -0.97 16.72
C TRP A 40 12.60 -0.75 18.17
N LYS A 41 13.80 -1.19 18.55
CA LYS A 41 14.38 -0.85 19.86
C LYS A 41 14.59 0.66 20.01
N GLN A 42 15.07 1.34 18.97
CA GLN A 42 15.20 2.80 18.97
C GLN A 42 13.84 3.49 19.11
N VAL A 43 12.80 3.02 18.37
CA VAL A 43 11.44 3.52 18.50
C VAL A 43 10.95 3.42 19.96
N TYR A 44 11.09 2.25 20.59
CA TYR A 44 10.70 2.09 22.01
C TYR A 44 11.52 2.97 22.95
N SER A 45 12.80 3.19 22.68
CA SER A 45 13.65 4.09 23.47
C SER A 45 13.21 5.56 23.37
N ILE A 46 12.83 6.03 22.16
CA ILE A 46 12.31 7.39 21.94
C ILE A 46 10.98 7.60 22.67
N VAL A 47 10.11 6.60 22.61
CA VAL A 47 8.78 6.65 23.24
C VAL A 47 8.87 6.61 24.77
N GLY A 48 9.72 5.77 25.33
CA GLY A 48 9.85 5.57 26.77
C GLY A 48 8.51 5.24 27.45
N SER A 49 8.16 5.97 28.51
CA SER A 49 6.89 5.79 29.24
C SER A 49 5.69 6.50 28.61
N LYS A 50 5.90 7.38 27.62
CA LYS A 50 4.81 8.18 27.01
C LYS A 50 3.80 7.30 26.27
N PRO A 51 2.52 7.73 26.16
CA PRO A 51 1.57 7.12 25.22
C PRO A 51 2.09 7.18 23.77
N SER A 52 1.89 6.09 23.02
CA SER A 52 2.35 6.00 21.63
C SER A 52 1.62 4.90 20.90
N THR A 53 1.49 5.05 19.59
CA THR A 53 0.88 4.04 18.72
C THR A 53 1.66 2.72 18.70
N VAL A 54 2.99 2.70 18.92
CA VAL A 54 3.76 1.45 19.01
C VAL A 54 3.33 0.55 20.18
N LYS A 55 2.74 1.12 21.23
CA LYS A 55 2.24 0.35 22.38
C LYS A 55 0.87 -0.30 22.14
N ILE A 56 0.15 0.18 21.13
CA ILE A 56 -1.17 -0.31 20.73
C ILE A 56 -1.18 -0.94 19.32
N THR A 57 -0.03 -1.13 18.71
CA THR A 57 0.17 -1.85 17.43
C THR A 57 1.18 -2.97 17.61
N PHE A 58 1.23 -3.90 16.66
CA PHE A 58 2.12 -5.05 16.71
C PHE A 58 3.16 -4.97 15.59
N PRO A 59 4.43 -4.55 15.86
CA PRO A 59 5.48 -4.58 14.84
C PRO A 59 5.75 -6.00 14.35
N GLU A 60 5.65 -6.21 13.02
CA GLU A 60 5.72 -7.54 12.41
C GLU A 60 7.08 -8.24 12.56
N VAL A 61 8.13 -7.50 12.88
CA VAL A 61 9.44 -8.06 13.23
C VAL A 61 9.37 -9.09 14.39
N TYR A 62 8.30 -9.04 15.21
CA TYR A 62 8.09 -9.90 16.37
C TYR A 62 7.07 -11.04 16.13
N LEU A 63 6.54 -11.21 14.90
CA LEU A 63 5.47 -12.18 14.62
C LEU A 63 5.89 -13.64 14.87
N GLU A 64 7.13 -13.98 14.57
CA GLU A 64 7.66 -15.32 14.72
C GLU A 64 8.47 -15.51 16.02
N GLU A 65 8.43 -14.54 16.94
CA GLU A 65 9.22 -14.60 18.17
C GLU A 65 8.49 -15.31 19.31
N PRO A 66 9.25 -15.96 20.22
CA PRO A 66 8.73 -16.38 21.52
C PRO A 66 8.14 -15.17 22.27
N GLY A 67 7.01 -15.35 22.98
CA GLY A 67 6.35 -14.25 23.69
C GLY A 67 5.35 -13.45 22.85
N ARG A 68 5.09 -13.83 21.59
CA ARG A 68 4.08 -13.20 20.71
C ARG A 68 2.72 -13.03 21.40
N GLN A 69 2.22 -14.05 22.09
CA GLN A 69 0.92 -14.02 22.78
C GLN A 69 0.91 -13.01 23.94
N GLU A 70 1.98 -12.98 24.73
CA GLU A 70 2.15 -12.00 25.81
C GLU A 70 2.14 -10.56 25.25
N ARG A 71 2.85 -10.34 24.13
CA ARG A 71 2.85 -9.02 23.45
C ARG A 71 1.46 -8.63 22.99
N ILE A 72 0.67 -9.55 22.42
CA ILE A 72 -0.72 -9.31 22.01
C ILE A 72 -1.57 -8.91 23.23
N GLN A 73 -1.45 -9.62 24.36
CA GLN A 73 -2.19 -9.29 25.59
C GLN A 73 -1.79 -7.91 26.15
N ASN A 74 -0.51 -7.59 26.10
CA ASN A 74 0.00 -6.29 26.54
C ASN A 74 -0.56 -5.15 25.67
N ILE A 75 -0.63 -5.32 24.34
CA ILE A 75 -1.24 -4.36 23.43
C ILE A 75 -2.72 -4.13 23.78
N LYS A 76 -3.49 -5.21 23.97
CA LYS A 76 -4.90 -5.13 24.34
C LYS A 76 -5.11 -4.43 25.69
N LYS A 77 -4.26 -4.72 26.66
CA LYS A 77 -4.26 -4.06 27.95
C LYS A 77 -3.97 -2.57 27.82
N GLU A 78 -2.98 -2.21 27.01
CA GLU A 78 -2.60 -0.83 26.79
C GLU A 78 -3.70 -0.02 26.09
N MET A 79 -4.41 -0.60 25.11
CA MET A 79 -5.59 0.02 24.48
C MET A 79 -6.65 0.37 25.55
N LYS A 80 -6.94 -0.58 26.47
CA LYS A 80 -7.88 -0.33 27.57
C LYS A 80 -7.37 0.75 28.51
N THR A 81 -6.06 0.74 28.81
CA THR A 81 -5.42 1.75 29.64
C THR A 81 -5.57 3.15 29.03
N TYR A 82 -5.35 3.30 27.73
CA TYR A 82 -5.49 4.59 27.03
C TYR A 82 -6.91 5.15 27.11
N ILE A 83 -7.92 4.30 26.96
CA ILE A 83 -9.33 4.71 27.11
C ILE A 83 -9.61 5.09 28.56
N ASN A 84 -9.26 4.24 29.53
CA ASN A 84 -9.61 4.45 30.96
C ASN A 84 -8.89 5.65 31.58
N GLN A 85 -7.66 5.89 31.18
CA GLN A 85 -6.87 7.03 31.63
C GLN A 85 -7.18 8.34 30.87
N GLY A 86 -8.08 8.27 29.88
CA GLY A 86 -8.47 9.42 29.09
C GLY A 86 -7.33 10.05 28.31
N VAL A 87 -6.46 9.21 27.71
CA VAL A 87 -5.36 9.67 26.83
C VAL A 87 -5.92 10.44 25.63
N PHE A 88 -7.04 10.01 25.10
CA PHE A 88 -7.68 10.64 23.94
C PHE A 88 -8.55 11.83 24.32
N ALA A 89 -8.61 12.82 23.44
CA ALA A 89 -9.64 13.86 23.47
C ALA A 89 -11.02 13.26 23.16
N SER A 90 -12.08 14.05 23.34
CA SER A 90 -13.42 13.65 22.87
C SER A 90 -13.37 13.36 21.37
N PRO A 91 -13.96 12.23 20.93
CA PRO A 91 -13.96 11.89 19.50
C PRO A 91 -14.80 12.88 18.70
N GLU A 92 -14.24 13.35 17.59
CA GLU A 92 -14.95 14.20 16.64
C GLU A 92 -15.35 13.39 15.39
N GLU A 93 -16.57 13.60 14.90
CA GLU A 93 -17.02 13.03 13.60
C GLU A 93 -16.46 13.88 12.46
N GLU A 94 -15.38 13.42 11.84
CA GLU A 94 -14.66 14.16 10.81
C GLU A 94 -13.87 13.24 9.88
N PHE A 95 -13.60 13.70 8.66
CA PHE A 95 -12.43 13.24 7.92
C PHE A 95 -11.23 14.07 8.32
N VAL A 96 -10.03 13.54 8.11
CA VAL A 96 -8.79 14.31 8.32
C VAL A 96 -8.04 14.39 7.00
N TYR A 97 -7.97 15.59 6.43
CA TYR A 97 -7.04 15.87 5.34
C TYR A 97 -5.64 16.04 5.91
N LEU A 98 -4.65 15.45 5.27
CA LEU A 98 -3.26 15.52 5.73
C LEU A 98 -2.27 15.81 4.61
N GLU A 99 -1.18 16.47 4.97
CA GLU A 99 0.03 16.64 4.16
C GLU A 99 1.19 15.94 4.87
N ARG A 100 1.78 14.96 4.19
CA ARG A 100 2.92 14.21 4.65
C ARG A 100 4.17 14.65 3.88
N THR A 101 5.04 15.44 4.52
CA THR A 101 6.34 15.77 3.94
C THR A 101 7.34 14.66 4.29
N THR A 102 7.86 13.97 3.29
CA THR A 102 8.85 12.92 3.48
C THR A 102 10.24 13.50 3.76
N ARG A 103 11.19 12.69 4.24
CA ARG A 103 12.59 13.11 4.43
C ARG A 103 13.26 13.56 3.12
N TYR A 104 12.71 13.17 1.99
CA TYR A 104 13.20 13.54 0.65
C TYR A 104 12.56 14.83 0.11
N GLY A 105 11.76 15.53 0.93
CA GLY A 105 11.11 16.80 0.57
C GLY A 105 9.86 16.66 -0.29
N ARG A 106 9.40 15.43 -0.59
CA ARG A 106 8.14 15.21 -1.31
C ARG A 106 6.95 15.40 -0.37
N VAL A 107 5.91 16.04 -0.84
CA VAL A 107 4.66 16.26 -0.09
C VAL A 107 3.56 15.40 -0.68
N ARG A 108 3.09 14.41 0.08
CA ARG A 108 1.95 13.57 -0.24
C ARG A 108 0.70 14.10 0.45
N HIS A 109 -0.40 14.14 -0.29
CA HIS A 109 -1.71 14.55 0.17
C HIS A 109 -2.59 13.33 0.43
N GLY A 110 -3.22 13.29 1.59
CA GLY A 110 -4.07 12.17 1.98
C GLY A 110 -5.35 12.61 2.66
N LEU A 111 -6.33 11.73 2.67
CA LEU A 111 -7.60 11.93 3.38
C LEU A 111 -7.94 10.68 4.21
N VAL A 112 -8.00 10.83 5.53
CA VAL A 112 -8.40 9.76 6.44
C VAL A 112 -9.92 9.64 6.47
N VAL A 113 -10.40 8.45 6.15
CA VAL A 113 -11.83 8.10 6.12
C VAL A 113 -12.06 6.70 6.71
N ALA A 114 -13.30 6.37 7.05
CA ALA A 114 -13.70 4.99 7.30
C ALA A 114 -14.32 4.39 6.03
N VAL A 115 -13.91 3.18 5.64
CA VAL A 115 -14.50 2.46 4.51
C VAL A 115 -15.30 1.26 4.95
N ASP A 116 -16.38 0.98 4.23
CA ASP A 116 -17.25 -0.17 4.46
C ASP A 116 -16.56 -1.46 3.99
N LEU A 117 -16.32 -2.38 4.90
CA LEU A 117 -15.69 -3.66 4.59
C LEU A 117 -16.58 -4.55 3.70
N ASP A 118 -17.89 -4.33 3.65
CA ASP A 118 -18.77 -5.04 2.70
C ASP A 118 -18.57 -4.54 1.25
N ALA A 119 -18.03 -3.33 1.08
CA ALA A 119 -17.66 -2.77 -0.24
C ALA A 119 -16.26 -3.21 -0.72
N TYR A 120 -15.52 -3.98 0.07
CA TYR A 120 -14.18 -4.48 -0.26
C TYR A 120 -14.17 -5.98 -0.59
N GLU A 121 -13.41 -6.35 -1.61
CA GLU A 121 -13.12 -7.74 -1.95
C GLU A 121 -11.69 -7.88 -2.49
N TRP A 122 -10.95 -8.91 -2.01
CA TRP A 122 -9.59 -9.20 -2.45
C TRP A 122 -9.49 -10.31 -3.49
N LYS A 123 -10.59 -11.01 -3.77
CA LYS A 123 -10.61 -12.07 -4.77
C LYS A 123 -10.41 -11.50 -6.18
N PRO A 124 -9.72 -12.24 -7.06
CA PRO A 124 -9.57 -11.84 -8.46
C PRO A 124 -10.92 -11.58 -9.14
N PHE A 125 -10.92 -10.63 -10.08
CA PHE A 125 -12.08 -10.26 -10.90
C PHE A 125 -13.31 -9.81 -10.09
N SER A 126 -13.10 -9.29 -8.90
CA SER A 126 -14.14 -8.69 -8.08
C SER A 126 -14.78 -7.49 -8.75
N LYS A 127 -16.07 -7.27 -8.50
CA LYS A 127 -16.84 -6.09 -8.91
C LYS A 127 -17.07 -5.10 -7.75
N ALA A 128 -16.41 -5.32 -6.62
CA ALA A 128 -16.52 -4.44 -5.46
C ALA A 128 -15.97 -3.03 -5.74
N LEU A 129 -16.44 -2.04 -4.99
CA LEU A 129 -15.95 -0.66 -5.07
C LEU A 129 -14.47 -0.55 -4.69
N ILE A 130 -14.02 -1.36 -3.73
CA ILE A 130 -12.66 -1.41 -3.22
C ILE A 130 -12.07 -2.77 -3.61
N ARG A 131 -10.93 -2.77 -4.31
CA ARG A 131 -10.29 -4.01 -4.79
C ARG A 131 -8.83 -4.07 -4.36
N ALA A 132 -8.35 -5.28 -4.06
CA ALA A 132 -6.94 -5.52 -3.83
C ALA A 132 -6.13 -5.28 -5.12
N THR A 133 -4.94 -4.72 -4.98
CA THR A 133 -4.03 -4.51 -6.12
C THR A 133 -3.07 -5.67 -6.32
N GLU A 134 -2.78 -6.40 -5.24
CA GLU A 134 -1.91 -7.58 -5.27
C GLU A 134 -2.62 -8.80 -4.68
N ALA A 135 -2.19 -9.98 -5.10
CA ALA A 135 -2.73 -11.24 -4.60
C ALA A 135 -2.52 -11.36 -3.08
N THR A 136 -3.61 -11.57 -2.36
CA THR A 136 -3.61 -11.73 -0.91
C THR A 136 -3.21 -13.16 -0.53
N ILE A 137 -2.23 -13.30 0.36
CA ILE A 137 -1.81 -14.59 0.92
C ILE A 137 -2.74 -14.94 2.07
N VAL A 138 -3.63 -15.90 1.85
CA VAL A 138 -4.68 -16.28 2.81
C VAL A 138 -4.06 -16.74 4.14
N GLU A 139 -2.94 -17.46 4.11
CA GLU A 139 -2.22 -17.98 5.27
C GLU A 139 -1.66 -16.90 6.20
N ARG A 140 -1.51 -15.68 5.68
CA ARG A 140 -1.07 -14.52 6.48
C ARG A 140 -2.21 -13.83 7.26
N ILE A 141 -3.46 -14.15 6.96
CA ILE A 141 -4.63 -13.52 7.60
C ILE A 141 -4.82 -14.01 9.05
N PRO A 142 -4.83 -15.34 9.37
CA PRO A 142 -5.14 -15.80 10.71
C PRO A 142 -4.26 -15.23 11.83
N PRO A 143 -2.92 -15.16 11.70
CA PRO A 143 -2.08 -14.55 12.74
C PRO A 143 -2.41 -13.09 13.03
N ARG A 144 -2.81 -12.32 12.01
CA ARG A 144 -3.19 -10.91 12.15
C ARG A 144 -4.60 -10.75 12.73
N MET A 145 -5.50 -11.70 12.46
CA MET A 145 -6.83 -11.73 13.08
C MET A 145 -6.75 -11.88 14.60
N GLU A 146 -5.82 -12.65 15.13
CA GLU A 146 -5.63 -12.81 16.59
C GLU A 146 -5.30 -11.47 17.27
N ILE A 147 -4.57 -10.60 16.59
CA ILE A 147 -4.25 -9.25 17.08
C ILE A 147 -5.50 -8.37 17.03
N ARG A 148 -6.28 -8.46 15.94
CA ARG A 148 -7.43 -7.57 15.69
C ARG A 148 -8.70 -7.97 16.45
N LYS A 149 -8.97 -9.26 16.69
CA LYS A 149 -10.25 -9.77 17.22
C LYS A 149 -10.74 -9.10 18.49
N GLU A 150 -9.86 -8.76 19.40
CA GLU A 150 -10.22 -8.12 20.69
C GLU A 150 -9.67 -6.70 20.81
N ALA A 151 -9.17 -6.14 19.72
CA ALA A 151 -8.74 -4.76 19.72
C ALA A 151 -9.97 -3.86 19.84
N ILE A 152 -9.88 -2.88 20.73
CA ILE A 152 -10.94 -1.88 20.93
C ILE A 152 -10.64 -0.57 20.21
N ILE A 153 -9.40 -0.40 19.76
CA ILE A 153 -8.90 0.76 19.00
C ILE A 153 -8.24 0.23 17.73
N GLU A 154 -8.46 0.90 16.62
CA GLU A 154 -7.62 0.74 15.44
C GLU A 154 -6.90 2.05 15.11
N THR A 155 -5.71 1.91 14.54
CA THR A 155 -4.96 2.98 13.93
C THR A 155 -4.43 2.46 12.58
N PRO A 156 -4.74 3.13 11.46
CA PRO A 156 -4.54 2.54 10.14
C PRO A 156 -3.17 2.89 9.56
N HIS A 157 -2.66 1.96 8.75
CA HIS A 157 -1.62 2.23 7.76
C HIS A 157 -2.07 1.94 6.33
N ILE A 158 -3.31 1.50 6.16
CA ILE A 158 -3.88 1.16 4.84
C ILE A 158 -3.99 2.43 4.00
N MET A 159 -3.47 2.37 2.78
CA MET A 159 -3.59 3.43 1.80
C MET A 159 -4.42 2.96 0.61
N LEU A 160 -5.49 3.67 0.32
CA LEU A 160 -6.33 3.45 -0.85
C LEU A 160 -6.02 4.47 -1.93
N LEU A 161 -5.81 3.99 -3.14
CA LEU A 161 -5.58 4.83 -4.31
C LEU A 161 -6.91 5.15 -4.99
N VAL A 162 -7.04 6.38 -5.47
CA VAL A 162 -8.10 6.81 -6.38
C VAL A 162 -7.53 7.24 -7.72
N ASN A 163 -8.29 7.01 -8.78
CA ASN A 163 -7.95 7.39 -10.14
C ASN A 163 -8.58 8.77 -10.45
N ASP A 164 -7.98 9.84 -9.92
CA ASP A 164 -8.47 11.23 -10.09
C ASP A 164 -7.43 12.10 -10.83
N PRO A 165 -7.34 12.02 -12.16
CA PRO A 165 -6.40 12.82 -12.95
C PRO A 165 -6.64 14.33 -12.82
N ASN A 166 -7.86 14.72 -12.46
CA ASN A 166 -8.23 16.13 -12.28
C ASN A 166 -7.90 16.67 -10.88
N ARG A 167 -7.43 15.84 -9.94
CA ARG A 167 -7.01 16.19 -8.57
C ARG A 167 -8.08 16.95 -7.78
N LYS A 168 -9.34 16.60 -7.96
CA LYS A 168 -10.47 17.31 -7.32
C LYS A 168 -10.86 16.72 -5.97
N LEU A 169 -10.67 15.41 -5.80
CA LEU A 169 -11.12 14.73 -4.58
C LEU A 169 -10.26 15.12 -3.37
N VAL A 170 -9.00 14.71 -3.34
CA VAL A 170 -8.11 14.90 -2.18
C VAL A 170 -7.52 16.30 -2.20
N GLU A 171 -6.85 16.68 -3.28
CA GLU A 171 -6.16 17.96 -3.39
C GLU A 171 -7.14 19.14 -3.43
N GLY A 172 -8.27 18.97 -4.13
CA GLY A 172 -9.33 19.99 -4.17
C GLY A 172 -9.95 20.24 -2.80
N LEU A 173 -10.17 19.18 -2.01
CA LEU A 173 -10.61 19.31 -0.62
C LEU A 173 -9.54 20.00 0.23
N GLY A 174 -8.28 19.62 0.04
CA GLY A 174 -7.13 20.22 0.74
C GLY A 174 -7.06 21.74 0.54
N HIS A 175 -7.28 22.26 -0.68
CA HIS A 175 -7.31 23.70 -0.95
C HIS A 175 -8.40 24.43 -0.15
N ARG A 176 -9.49 23.74 0.20
CA ARG A 176 -10.58 24.33 0.98
C ARG A 176 -10.25 24.37 2.47
N VAL A 177 -9.78 23.25 3.03
CA VAL A 177 -9.61 23.10 4.50
C VAL A 177 -8.33 23.73 5.03
N LYS A 178 -7.28 23.89 4.21
CA LYS A 178 -6.02 24.54 4.62
C LYS A 178 -6.14 26.03 4.96
N LYS A 179 -7.28 26.64 4.72
CA LYS A 179 -7.60 27.99 5.20
C LYS A 179 -7.76 28.05 6.73
N ASN A 180 -8.04 26.90 7.34
CA ASN A 180 -8.18 26.72 8.78
C ASN A 180 -6.84 26.38 9.42
N LYS A 181 -6.78 26.44 10.76
CA LYS A 181 -5.62 25.95 11.50
C LYS A 181 -5.58 24.42 11.45
N PRO A 182 -4.39 23.82 11.31
CA PRO A 182 -4.27 22.36 11.40
C PRO A 182 -4.64 21.89 12.82
N ILE A 183 -5.27 20.71 12.92
CA ILE A 183 -5.58 20.06 14.20
C ILE A 183 -4.35 19.38 14.79
N TYR A 184 -3.38 19.07 13.97
CA TYR A 184 -2.04 18.64 14.39
C TYR A 184 -0.98 19.03 13.36
N GLN A 185 0.25 19.23 13.83
CA GLN A 185 1.44 19.38 13.01
C GLN A 185 2.71 19.04 13.82
N GLY A 186 3.68 18.45 13.18
CA GLY A 186 4.97 18.16 13.81
C GLY A 186 5.86 17.24 13.01
N ASP A 187 7.09 17.08 13.51
CA ASP A 187 8.07 16.18 12.95
C ASP A 187 7.79 14.73 13.38
N LEU A 188 8.06 13.81 12.47
CA LEU A 188 7.98 12.38 12.73
C LEU A 188 9.30 11.87 13.30
N MET A 189 9.22 10.79 14.07
CA MET A 189 10.41 10.16 14.64
C MET A 189 11.38 9.65 13.57
N MET A 190 12.61 9.36 13.96
CA MET A 190 13.66 8.79 13.13
C MET A 190 13.96 9.63 11.87
N ASN A 191 13.82 10.95 11.96
CA ASN A 191 14.03 11.90 10.86
C ASN A 191 13.22 11.58 9.61
N SER A 192 12.03 11.00 9.77
CA SER A 192 11.18 10.59 8.64
C SER A 192 10.41 11.76 8.01
N GLY A 193 10.74 13.01 8.33
CA GLY A 193 10.06 14.21 7.85
C GLY A 193 8.94 14.68 8.76
N SER A 194 7.85 15.23 8.24
CA SER A 194 6.79 15.86 9.06
C SER A 194 5.39 15.57 8.52
N VAL A 195 4.38 15.86 9.34
CA VAL A 195 2.97 15.72 8.97
C VAL A 195 2.16 16.89 9.50
N LYS A 196 1.14 17.30 8.74
CA LYS A 196 0.12 18.26 9.14
C LYS A 196 -1.25 17.70 8.80
N GLY A 197 -2.24 17.89 9.69
CA GLY A 197 -3.60 17.44 9.47
C GLY A 197 -4.63 18.52 9.72
N TRP A 198 -5.71 18.50 8.97
CA TRP A 198 -6.83 19.44 9.07
C TRP A 198 -8.15 18.69 9.20
N SER A 199 -9.03 19.18 10.05
CA SER A 199 -10.39 18.68 10.20
C SER A 199 -11.22 18.97 8.95
N VAL A 200 -12.03 18.00 8.56
CA VAL A 200 -13.08 18.11 7.56
C VAL A 200 -14.39 17.70 8.21
N SER A 201 -14.99 18.64 8.96
CA SER A 201 -16.19 18.39 9.78
C SER A 201 -17.38 19.26 9.37
N ASN A 202 -17.15 20.36 8.62
CA ASN A 202 -18.27 21.19 8.21
C ASN A 202 -19.04 20.56 7.03
N GLU A 203 -20.33 20.78 6.99
CA GLU A 203 -21.26 20.19 6.02
C GLU A 203 -20.89 20.52 4.56
N TYR A 204 -20.40 21.73 4.29
CA TYR A 204 -20.03 22.16 2.94
C TYR A 204 -18.81 21.42 2.38
N ASP A 205 -17.83 21.11 3.23
CA ASP A 205 -16.64 20.37 2.81
C ASP A 205 -16.92 18.87 2.72
N ILE A 206 -17.77 18.34 3.61
CA ILE A 206 -18.26 16.95 3.53
C ILE A 206 -19.09 16.77 2.25
N GLU A 207 -19.97 17.72 1.91
CA GLU A 207 -20.76 17.65 0.69
C GLU A 207 -19.89 17.82 -0.56
N TYR A 208 -18.89 18.72 -0.53
CA TYR A 208 -17.90 18.81 -1.61
C TYR A 208 -17.21 17.48 -1.86
N PHE A 209 -16.73 16.81 -0.79
CA PHE A 209 -16.12 15.49 -0.89
C PHE A 209 -17.09 14.46 -1.47
N ARG A 210 -18.33 14.41 -0.97
CA ARG A 210 -19.36 13.48 -1.47
C ARG A 210 -19.65 13.66 -2.96
N VAL A 211 -19.81 14.90 -3.41
CA VAL A 211 -20.07 15.22 -4.84
C VAL A 211 -18.88 14.84 -5.70
N SER A 212 -17.66 15.16 -5.25
CA SER A 212 -16.42 14.82 -5.96
C SER A 212 -16.24 13.31 -6.06
N LEU A 213 -16.50 12.58 -4.97
CA LEU A 213 -16.43 11.12 -4.93
C LEU A 213 -17.49 10.47 -5.84
N GLN A 214 -18.71 11.03 -5.89
CA GLN A 214 -19.75 10.54 -6.79
C GLN A 214 -19.35 10.70 -8.26
N ARG A 215 -18.80 11.85 -8.64
CA ARG A 215 -18.30 12.10 -10.00
C ARG A 215 -17.18 11.12 -10.35
N LEU A 216 -16.25 10.93 -9.41
CA LEU A 216 -15.17 9.98 -9.60
C LEU A 216 -15.69 8.54 -9.77
N ALA A 217 -16.75 8.16 -9.06
CA ALA A 217 -17.40 6.87 -9.24
C ALA A 217 -18.05 6.72 -10.62
N GLU A 218 -18.67 7.79 -11.13
CA GLU A 218 -19.25 7.83 -12.47
C GLU A 218 -18.14 7.69 -13.54
N ASP A 219 -17.04 8.44 -13.40
CA ASP A 219 -15.88 8.40 -14.31
C ASP A 219 -15.16 7.04 -14.31
N ASN A 220 -15.20 6.30 -13.20
CA ASN A 220 -14.57 4.98 -13.05
C ASN A 220 -15.56 3.81 -13.19
N THR A 221 -16.73 4.05 -13.79
CA THR A 221 -17.69 2.99 -14.12
C THR A 221 -17.17 2.15 -15.28
N GLN A 222 -17.05 0.83 -15.07
CA GLN A 222 -16.55 -0.12 -16.04
C GLN A 222 -17.64 -0.45 -17.09
N MET A 223 -17.24 -1.07 -18.20
CA MET A 223 -18.17 -1.47 -19.28
C MET A 223 -19.29 -2.43 -18.80
N ASP A 224 -19.04 -3.21 -17.75
CA ASP A 224 -20.03 -4.12 -17.16
C ASP A 224 -20.93 -3.43 -16.10
N GLY A 225 -20.84 -2.11 -15.96
CA GLY A 225 -21.59 -1.31 -15.00
C GLY A 225 -21.04 -1.35 -13.56
N SER A 226 -20.01 -2.15 -13.27
CA SER A 226 -19.35 -2.12 -11.97
C SER A 226 -18.50 -0.86 -11.80
N ILE A 227 -18.33 -0.42 -10.55
CA ILE A 227 -17.52 0.76 -10.23
C ILE A 227 -16.23 0.28 -9.56
N PHE A 228 -15.07 0.68 -10.09
CA PHE A 228 -13.79 0.47 -9.42
C PHE A 228 -13.28 1.80 -8.86
N LEU A 229 -13.68 2.10 -7.63
CA LEU A 229 -13.46 3.41 -7.03
C LEU A 229 -12.13 3.50 -6.28
N PHE A 230 -11.77 2.43 -5.53
CA PHE A 230 -10.58 2.41 -4.70
C PHE A 230 -9.74 1.16 -4.95
N ALA A 231 -8.45 1.36 -5.17
CA ALA A 231 -7.46 0.30 -5.24
C ALA A 231 -6.61 0.28 -3.96
N VAL A 232 -6.37 -0.88 -3.35
CA VAL A 232 -5.55 -0.97 -2.14
C VAL A 232 -4.09 -0.78 -2.52
N GLY A 233 -3.53 0.39 -2.29
CA GLY A 233 -2.15 0.71 -2.64
C GLY A 233 -1.13 0.17 -1.64
N ASP A 234 -1.46 0.21 -0.34
CA ASP A 234 -0.64 -0.37 0.73
C ASP A 234 -1.56 -0.95 1.82
N GLY A 235 -1.06 -1.95 2.56
CA GLY A 235 -1.85 -2.61 3.62
C GLY A 235 -2.85 -3.65 3.09
N ASN A 236 -2.59 -4.32 1.94
CA ASN A 236 -3.47 -5.37 1.38
C ASN A 236 -3.85 -6.44 2.42
N HIS A 237 -2.87 -6.98 3.15
CA HIS A 237 -3.13 -7.98 4.19
C HIS A 237 -3.89 -7.41 5.40
N SER A 238 -3.66 -6.14 5.74
CA SER A 238 -4.34 -5.45 6.84
C SER A 238 -5.83 -5.26 6.56
N LEU A 239 -6.19 -4.79 5.35
CA LEU A 239 -7.59 -4.64 4.95
C LEU A 239 -8.28 -5.99 4.80
N ALA A 240 -7.60 -7.00 4.24
CA ALA A 240 -8.10 -8.37 4.15
C ALA A 240 -8.36 -8.97 5.54
N THR A 241 -7.46 -8.71 6.51
CA THR A 241 -7.65 -9.12 7.91
C THR A 241 -8.85 -8.43 8.55
N ALA A 242 -9.02 -7.14 8.32
CA ALA A 242 -10.20 -6.41 8.82
C ALA A 242 -11.50 -7.00 8.26
N LYS A 243 -11.55 -7.28 6.95
CA LYS A 243 -12.67 -7.94 6.28
C LYS A 243 -12.95 -9.32 6.86
N ALA A 244 -11.93 -10.17 6.99
CA ALA A 244 -12.09 -11.52 7.55
C ALA A 244 -12.59 -11.49 9.00
N THR A 245 -12.10 -10.56 9.82
CA THR A 245 -12.58 -10.34 11.19
C THR A 245 -14.05 -9.90 11.21
N TRP A 246 -14.44 -8.99 10.30
CA TRP A 246 -15.83 -8.57 10.15
C TRP A 246 -16.74 -9.73 9.72
N GLU A 247 -16.33 -10.54 8.74
CA GLU A 247 -17.10 -11.70 8.29
C GLU A 247 -17.31 -12.74 9.40
N GLU A 248 -16.28 -13.00 10.20
CA GLU A 248 -16.38 -13.87 11.38
C GLU A 248 -17.32 -13.28 12.43
N TYR A 249 -17.20 -11.98 12.70
CA TYR A 249 -18.09 -11.29 13.66
C TYR A 249 -19.55 -11.36 13.23
N LYS A 250 -19.86 -11.13 11.94
CA LYS A 250 -21.22 -11.29 11.40
C LYS A 250 -21.80 -12.69 11.61
N LYS A 251 -20.97 -13.72 11.42
CA LYS A 251 -21.40 -15.12 11.64
C LYS A 251 -21.79 -15.38 13.09
N ASN A 252 -21.05 -14.80 14.02
CA ASN A 252 -21.29 -14.96 15.45
C ASN A 252 -22.40 -14.06 16.02
N HIS A 253 -22.83 -13.04 15.26
CA HIS A 253 -23.86 -12.06 15.65
C HIS A 253 -24.87 -11.89 14.52
N PRO A 254 -25.75 -12.90 14.27
CA PRO A 254 -26.75 -12.82 13.21
C PRO A 254 -27.67 -11.60 13.38
N GLY A 255 -27.86 -10.86 12.28
CA GLY A 255 -28.74 -9.68 12.27
C GLY A 255 -28.04 -8.35 12.56
N ILE A 256 -26.75 -8.35 12.93
CA ILE A 256 -26.01 -7.11 13.10
C ILE A 256 -25.80 -6.45 11.74
N ARG A 257 -26.22 -5.20 11.61
CA ARG A 257 -26.10 -4.44 10.35
C ARG A 257 -25.20 -3.22 10.48
N ASN A 258 -25.06 -2.67 11.66
CA ASN A 258 -24.40 -1.38 11.87
C ASN A 258 -23.60 -1.41 13.18
N CYS A 259 -22.30 -1.68 13.06
CA CYS A 259 -21.37 -1.54 14.17
C CYS A 259 -20.04 -1.01 13.63
N ASN A 260 -19.19 -0.52 14.52
CA ASN A 260 -17.91 0.04 14.10
C ASN A 260 -16.99 -1.00 13.46
N MET A 261 -17.11 -2.27 13.79
CA MET A 261 -16.32 -3.36 13.17
C MET A 261 -16.59 -3.55 11.67
N LYS A 262 -17.75 -3.08 11.18
CA LYS A 262 -18.08 -3.08 9.74
C LYS A 262 -17.12 -2.21 8.91
N TYR A 263 -16.46 -1.26 9.55
CA TYR A 263 -15.64 -0.27 8.88
C TYR A 263 -14.16 -0.44 9.21
N ALA A 264 -13.29 0.03 8.31
CA ALA A 264 -11.86 0.19 8.55
C ALA A 264 -11.44 1.62 8.28
N LEU A 265 -10.59 2.17 9.16
CA LEU A 265 -9.98 3.48 8.96
C LEU A 265 -8.84 3.33 7.93
N VAL A 266 -8.79 4.23 6.95
CA VAL A 266 -7.81 4.21 5.84
C VAL A 266 -7.42 5.62 5.45
N GLU A 267 -6.30 5.77 4.72
CA GLU A 267 -5.93 7.00 4.03
C GLU A 267 -6.23 6.85 2.53
N ILE A 268 -7.01 7.76 1.96
CA ILE A 268 -7.19 7.88 0.51
C ILE A 268 -6.09 8.78 -0.04
N VAL A 269 -5.43 8.35 -1.10
CA VAL A 269 -4.39 9.10 -1.83
C VAL A 269 -4.69 9.05 -3.32
N ASN A 270 -4.48 10.16 -4.01
CA ASN A 270 -4.59 10.17 -5.46
C ASN A 270 -3.37 9.49 -6.10
N ILE A 271 -3.59 8.56 -7.04
CA ILE A 271 -2.48 7.92 -7.75
C ILE A 271 -1.60 8.94 -8.49
N TYR A 272 -2.17 10.08 -8.90
CA TYR A 272 -1.47 11.17 -9.58
C TYR A 272 -0.82 12.18 -8.61
N ASP A 273 -0.88 11.96 -7.30
CA ASP A 273 -0.18 12.82 -6.35
C ASP A 273 1.31 12.86 -6.65
N THR A 274 1.89 14.08 -6.66
CA THR A 274 3.31 14.28 -7.00
C THR A 274 4.26 13.84 -5.90
N GLY A 275 3.77 13.75 -4.65
CA GLY A 275 4.52 13.22 -3.52
C GLY A 275 4.49 11.70 -3.42
N LEU A 276 3.69 11.04 -4.27
CA LEU A 276 3.59 9.59 -4.31
C LEU A 276 4.52 9.02 -5.39
N THR A 277 5.59 8.37 -4.99
CA THR A 277 6.48 7.64 -5.90
C THR A 277 5.93 6.23 -6.14
N PHE A 278 5.88 5.85 -7.41
CA PHE A 278 5.59 4.49 -7.84
C PHE A 278 6.83 3.93 -8.50
N GLU A 279 7.46 2.97 -7.86
CA GLU A 279 8.66 2.34 -8.37
C GLU A 279 8.38 0.89 -8.74
N PRO A 280 8.82 0.44 -9.92
CA PRO A 280 8.75 -0.97 -10.27
C PRO A 280 9.67 -1.75 -9.34
N ILE A 281 9.23 -2.92 -8.91
CA ILE A 281 10.11 -3.88 -8.27
C ILE A 281 10.66 -4.78 -9.37
N HIS A 282 11.97 -4.80 -9.54
CA HIS A 282 12.65 -5.58 -10.56
C HIS A 282 12.76 -7.06 -10.17
N ARG A 283 13.18 -7.90 -11.08
CA ARG A 283 13.32 -9.35 -10.87
C ARG A 283 14.79 -9.77 -11.02
N VAL A 284 15.19 -10.71 -10.19
CA VAL A 284 16.47 -11.40 -10.31
C VAL A 284 16.23 -12.90 -10.25
N LEU A 285 16.73 -13.61 -11.23
CA LEU A 285 16.63 -15.08 -11.30
C LEU A 285 18.04 -15.67 -11.13
N PHE A 286 18.10 -16.77 -10.38
CA PHE A 286 19.33 -17.48 -10.07
C PHE A 286 19.33 -18.85 -10.74
N ASP A 287 20.52 -19.32 -11.14
CA ASP A 287 20.77 -20.67 -11.64
C ASP A 287 19.92 -21.08 -12.86
N ILE A 288 19.65 -20.11 -13.74
CA ILE A 288 18.91 -20.36 -14.99
C ILE A 288 19.78 -19.99 -16.20
N ASN A 289 19.44 -20.52 -17.38
CA ASN A 289 20.03 -20.09 -18.63
C ASN A 289 19.40 -18.78 -19.11
N PRO A 290 20.16 -17.66 -19.21
CA PRO A 290 19.62 -16.35 -19.57
C PRO A 290 18.97 -16.34 -20.97
N LYS A 291 19.61 -16.96 -21.97
CA LYS A 291 19.12 -16.98 -23.35
C LYS A 291 17.83 -17.77 -23.46
N ALA A 292 17.77 -18.94 -22.80
CA ALA A 292 16.54 -19.73 -22.78
C ALA A 292 15.38 -18.99 -22.12
N LEU A 293 15.63 -18.21 -21.05
CA LEU A 293 14.60 -17.34 -20.43
C LEU A 293 14.13 -16.26 -21.40
N ILE A 294 15.07 -15.55 -22.05
CA ILE A 294 14.77 -14.46 -22.98
C ILE A 294 13.95 -14.99 -24.17
N ASP A 295 14.37 -16.11 -24.76
CA ASP A 295 13.65 -16.75 -25.89
C ASP A 295 12.24 -17.20 -25.47
N PHE A 296 12.11 -17.80 -24.29
CA PHE A 296 10.81 -18.24 -23.75
C PHE A 296 9.86 -17.07 -23.53
N ILE A 297 10.35 -16.00 -22.87
CA ILE A 297 9.54 -14.79 -22.61
C ILE A 297 9.19 -14.10 -23.93
N GLY A 298 10.17 -13.95 -24.85
CA GLY A 298 9.95 -13.36 -26.16
C GLY A 298 8.89 -14.12 -26.98
N GLY A 299 8.94 -15.45 -26.96
CA GLY A 299 7.95 -16.29 -27.62
C GLY A 299 6.54 -16.16 -27.02
N ASN A 300 6.43 -16.09 -25.69
CA ASN A 300 5.14 -15.98 -25.00
C ASN A 300 4.50 -14.58 -25.13
N LEU A 301 5.32 -13.53 -25.14
CA LEU A 301 4.84 -12.14 -25.12
C LEU A 301 4.90 -11.47 -26.51
N GLY A 302 5.35 -12.18 -27.54
CA GLY A 302 5.53 -11.64 -28.89
C GLY A 302 6.62 -10.55 -28.92
N GLY A 303 7.65 -10.68 -28.07
CA GLY A 303 8.70 -9.67 -27.91
C GLY A 303 9.80 -9.78 -28.96
N ASN A 304 10.30 -8.63 -29.41
CA ASN A 304 11.50 -8.54 -30.26
C ASN A 304 12.67 -8.11 -29.39
N ILE A 305 13.81 -8.80 -29.53
CA ILE A 305 15.01 -8.54 -28.72
C ILE A 305 16.06 -7.74 -29.52
N GLU A 306 16.81 -6.91 -28.81
CA GLU A 306 17.96 -6.15 -29.30
C GLU A 306 19.05 -6.13 -28.24
N TYR A 307 20.29 -6.47 -28.64
CA TYR A 307 21.46 -6.37 -27.75
C TYR A 307 22.00 -4.96 -27.76
N LEU A 308 22.23 -4.42 -26.57
CA LEU A 308 22.72 -3.06 -26.35
C LEU A 308 24.14 -3.08 -25.78
N ASN A 309 24.84 -1.94 -25.91
CA ASN A 309 26.25 -1.84 -25.49
C ASN A 309 26.40 -1.50 -24.00
N THR A 310 25.48 -0.75 -23.43
CA THR A 310 25.57 -0.24 -22.05
C THR A 310 24.28 -0.37 -21.28
N PHE A 311 24.40 -0.40 -19.95
CA PHE A 311 23.25 -0.36 -19.07
C PHE A 311 22.47 0.96 -19.19
N GLU A 312 23.16 2.07 -19.35
CA GLU A 312 22.54 3.39 -19.47
C GLU A 312 21.62 3.47 -20.71
N GLU A 313 22.05 2.87 -21.83
CA GLU A 313 21.21 2.76 -23.02
C GLU A 313 19.98 1.90 -22.75
N LEU A 314 20.15 0.74 -22.10
CA LEU A 314 19.04 -0.15 -21.71
C LEU A 314 18.06 0.58 -20.80
N LYS A 315 18.58 1.21 -19.75
CA LYS A 315 17.79 1.97 -18.76
C LYS A 315 16.99 3.07 -19.44
N ASN A 316 17.63 3.89 -20.26
CA ASN A 316 16.97 4.99 -20.97
C ASN A 316 15.83 4.50 -21.88
N ARG A 317 16.03 3.40 -22.59
CA ARG A 317 14.99 2.83 -23.47
C ARG A 317 13.81 2.28 -22.69
N VAL A 318 14.08 1.56 -21.60
CA VAL A 318 13.03 0.98 -20.76
C VAL A 318 12.28 2.07 -20.00
N ASP A 319 12.97 3.06 -19.43
CA ASP A 319 12.34 4.16 -18.66
C ASP A 319 11.43 5.04 -19.53
N ASN A 320 11.72 5.14 -20.83
CA ASN A 320 10.88 5.88 -21.79
C ASN A 320 9.77 5.01 -22.42
N SER A 321 9.63 3.77 -21.99
CA SER A 321 8.59 2.84 -22.46
C SER A 321 7.56 2.58 -21.37
N LYS A 322 6.34 2.23 -21.79
CA LYS A 322 5.27 1.76 -20.91
C LYS A 322 5.13 0.23 -20.89
N SER A 323 5.75 -0.46 -21.84
CA SER A 323 5.53 -1.89 -22.09
C SER A 323 6.79 -2.74 -22.18
N ASP A 324 7.93 -2.10 -22.46
CA ASP A 324 9.18 -2.81 -22.76
C ASP A 324 10.00 -3.03 -21.50
N PHE A 325 10.86 -4.01 -21.49
CA PHE A 325 11.72 -4.31 -20.36
C PHE A 325 13.07 -4.83 -20.82
N GLY A 326 14.03 -4.93 -19.90
CA GLY A 326 15.40 -5.29 -20.23
C GLY A 326 15.91 -6.46 -19.42
N PHE A 327 16.92 -7.16 -19.95
CA PHE A 327 17.64 -8.22 -19.26
C PHE A 327 19.11 -7.84 -19.10
N ILE A 328 19.67 -8.24 -17.96
CA ILE A 328 21.08 -8.05 -17.61
C ILE A 328 21.60 -9.39 -17.13
N PHE A 329 22.68 -9.89 -17.75
CA PHE A 329 23.32 -11.14 -17.33
C PHE A 329 24.81 -11.14 -17.70
N GLU A 330 25.63 -11.90 -16.97
CA GLU A 330 27.05 -12.08 -17.26
C GLU A 330 27.22 -13.22 -18.27
N GLU A 331 27.96 -12.96 -19.35
CA GLU A 331 28.51 -13.98 -20.26
C GLU A 331 29.95 -13.63 -20.62
N ASN A 332 30.85 -14.58 -20.54
CA ASN A 332 32.28 -14.41 -20.81
C ASN A 332 32.96 -13.30 -19.95
N LYS A 333 32.58 -13.21 -18.67
CA LYS A 333 33.05 -12.20 -17.70
C LYS A 333 32.67 -10.76 -18.08
N LYS A 334 31.67 -10.57 -18.89
CA LYS A 334 31.17 -9.24 -19.28
C LYS A 334 29.64 -9.21 -19.09
N PRO A 335 29.09 -8.09 -18.59
CA PRO A 335 27.66 -7.91 -18.57
C PRO A 335 27.11 -7.76 -19.98
N ASN A 336 25.97 -8.38 -20.25
CA ASN A 336 25.19 -8.26 -21.47
C ASN A 336 23.89 -7.55 -21.15
N PHE A 337 23.45 -6.71 -22.06
CA PHE A 337 22.24 -5.91 -21.95
C PHE A 337 21.33 -6.22 -23.13
N VAL A 338 20.12 -6.70 -22.84
CA VAL A 338 19.15 -7.06 -23.88
C VAL A 338 17.87 -6.28 -23.63
N PHE A 339 17.46 -5.51 -24.63
CA PHE A 339 16.19 -4.81 -24.62
C PHE A 339 15.14 -5.70 -25.30
N MET A 340 13.96 -5.85 -24.66
CA MET A 340 12.83 -6.56 -25.24
C MET A 340 11.70 -5.58 -25.50
N LYS A 341 11.42 -5.32 -26.77
CA LYS A 341 10.29 -4.52 -27.20
C LYS A 341 9.05 -5.39 -27.24
N THR A 342 7.98 -4.95 -26.62
CA THR A 342 6.68 -5.65 -26.56
C THR A 342 5.54 -4.77 -27.05
N ASN A 343 4.35 -5.36 -27.19
CA ASN A 343 3.11 -4.66 -27.50
C ASN A 343 2.08 -4.79 -26.37
N ILE A 344 2.54 -5.03 -25.14
CA ILE A 344 1.69 -5.15 -23.96
C ILE A 344 1.00 -3.80 -23.72
N LYS A 345 -0.31 -3.81 -23.53
CA LYS A 345 -1.11 -2.60 -23.28
C LYS A 345 -1.38 -2.36 -21.80
N GLU A 346 -1.30 -3.42 -21.01
CA GLU A 346 -1.44 -3.42 -19.56
C GLU A 346 -0.08 -3.19 -18.89
N LEU A 347 -0.05 -3.10 -17.58
CA LEU A 347 1.22 -3.11 -16.85
C LEU A 347 2.03 -4.38 -17.19
N PRO A 348 3.26 -4.27 -17.69
CA PRO A 348 4.04 -5.41 -18.21
C PRO A 348 4.17 -6.57 -17.24
N ILE A 349 4.29 -6.24 -15.95
CA ILE A 349 4.43 -7.24 -14.89
C ILE A 349 3.25 -8.21 -14.80
N SER A 350 2.05 -7.79 -15.21
CA SER A 350 0.85 -8.64 -15.22
C SER A 350 0.96 -9.83 -16.18
N GLN A 351 1.79 -9.73 -17.22
CA GLN A 351 2.06 -10.79 -18.18
C GLN A 351 3.45 -11.41 -18.01
N LEU A 352 4.44 -10.59 -17.64
CA LEU A 352 5.82 -11.04 -17.46
C LEU A 352 5.96 -12.04 -16.30
N GLN A 353 5.36 -11.76 -15.11
CA GLN A 353 5.50 -12.68 -13.98
C GLN A 353 4.89 -14.07 -14.26
N PRO A 354 3.69 -14.19 -14.83
CA PRO A 354 3.18 -15.50 -15.26
C PRO A 354 4.11 -16.24 -16.24
N ALA A 355 4.75 -15.52 -17.17
CA ALA A 355 5.69 -16.13 -18.12
C ALA A 355 6.97 -16.62 -17.39
N ILE A 356 7.48 -15.84 -16.44
CA ILE A 356 8.61 -16.26 -15.60
C ILE A 356 8.23 -17.52 -14.79
N ASP A 357 7.06 -17.54 -14.15
CA ASP A 357 6.60 -18.66 -13.34
C ASP A 357 6.47 -19.94 -14.19
N GLN A 358 5.94 -19.83 -15.40
CA GLN A 358 5.87 -20.96 -16.35
C GLN A 358 7.25 -21.44 -16.78
N PHE A 359 8.19 -20.52 -17.04
CA PHE A 359 9.57 -20.89 -17.35
C PHE A 359 10.23 -21.65 -16.21
N LEU A 360 10.11 -21.18 -14.99
CA LEU A 360 10.68 -21.85 -13.79
C LEU A 360 10.08 -23.25 -13.58
N ILE A 361 8.79 -23.43 -13.87
CA ILE A 361 8.13 -24.75 -13.86
C ILE A 361 8.75 -25.65 -14.93
N SER A 362 8.96 -25.15 -16.16
CA SER A 362 9.53 -25.92 -17.27
C SER A 362 10.97 -26.39 -16.97
N CYS A 363 11.72 -25.62 -16.19
CA CYS A 363 13.06 -25.96 -15.72
C CYS A 363 13.09 -26.92 -14.50
N ASN A 364 11.98 -27.60 -14.18
CA ASN A 364 11.84 -28.45 -13.01
C ASN A 364 12.20 -27.73 -11.68
N LYS A 365 11.92 -26.44 -11.60
CA LYS A 365 12.19 -25.55 -10.44
C LYS A 365 13.66 -25.52 -10.04
N LYS A 366 14.60 -25.70 -10.97
CA LYS A 366 16.04 -25.60 -10.70
C LYS A 366 16.50 -24.17 -10.45
N GLY A 367 15.75 -23.16 -10.90
CA GLY A 367 16.02 -21.74 -10.63
C GLY A 367 15.20 -21.19 -9.47
N SER A 368 15.62 -20.05 -8.95
CA SER A 368 14.88 -19.26 -7.97
C SER A 368 14.74 -17.82 -8.43
N ILE A 369 13.80 -17.09 -7.80
CA ILE A 369 13.53 -15.68 -8.10
C ILE A 369 13.58 -14.85 -6.83
N ASP A 370 14.15 -13.64 -6.93
CA ASP A 370 14.07 -12.60 -5.91
C ASP A 370 13.66 -11.25 -6.52
N PHE A 371 13.38 -10.28 -5.66
CA PHE A 371 12.73 -9.02 -5.97
C PHE A 371 13.58 -7.87 -5.48
N ILE A 372 13.99 -7.00 -6.40
CA ILE A 372 15.01 -5.98 -6.15
C ILE A 372 14.46 -4.57 -6.39
N HIS A 373 14.72 -3.67 -5.46
CA HIS A 373 14.50 -2.24 -5.61
C HIS A 373 15.74 -1.55 -6.15
N GLY A 374 15.55 -0.60 -7.06
CA GLY A 374 16.60 0.26 -7.58
C GLY A 374 17.43 -0.36 -8.70
N ALA A 375 17.79 0.50 -9.65
CA ALA A 375 18.51 0.13 -10.86
C ALA A 375 19.97 -0.28 -10.59
N ASP A 376 20.64 0.41 -9.67
CA ASP A 376 22.06 0.19 -9.37
C ASP A 376 22.30 -1.20 -8.75
N GLU A 377 21.46 -1.58 -7.80
CA GLU A 377 21.54 -2.91 -7.17
C GLU A 377 21.18 -4.01 -8.17
N LEU A 378 20.20 -3.76 -9.03
CA LEU A 378 19.86 -4.69 -10.10
C LEU A 378 21.02 -4.91 -11.07
N LEU A 379 21.70 -3.83 -11.49
CA LEU A 379 22.90 -3.89 -12.35
C LEU A 379 24.02 -4.67 -11.67
N ARG A 380 24.28 -4.37 -10.40
CA ARG A 380 25.32 -5.04 -9.60
C ARG A 380 25.08 -6.56 -9.56
N LEU A 381 23.85 -6.98 -9.33
CA LEU A 381 23.48 -8.40 -9.28
C LEU A 381 23.51 -9.05 -10.66
N GLY A 382 22.87 -8.44 -11.67
CA GLY A 382 22.82 -8.97 -13.03
C GLY A 382 24.19 -9.09 -13.73
N SER A 383 25.20 -8.35 -13.22
CA SER A 383 26.59 -8.46 -13.68
C SER A 383 27.36 -9.64 -13.05
N GLN A 384 26.73 -10.45 -12.22
CA GLN A 384 27.36 -11.60 -11.58
C GLN A 384 26.99 -12.90 -12.31
N ARG A 385 27.91 -13.85 -12.34
CA ARG A 385 27.72 -15.15 -12.97
C ARG A 385 26.57 -15.93 -12.31
N GLY A 386 25.72 -16.55 -13.13
CA GLY A 386 24.58 -17.36 -12.66
C GLY A 386 23.36 -16.54 -12.29
N ILE A 387 23.39 -15.23 -12.48
CA ILE A 387 22.27 -14.33 -12.20
C ILE A 387 21.76 -13.71 -13.50
N THR A 388 20.45 -13.67 -13.64
CA THR A 388 19.75 -12.94 -14.71
C THR A 388 18.81 -11.92 -14.07
N ALA A 389 19.06 -10.64 -14.31
CA ALA A 389 18.22 -9.57 -13.81
C ALA A 389 17.28 -9.08 -14.92
N ILE A 390 16.05 -8.68 -14.53
CA ILE A 390 15.04 -8.10 -15.41
C ILE A 390 14.70 -6.71 -14.94
N TYR A 391 15.02 -5.71 -15.76
CA TYR A 391 14.75 -4.31 -15.53
C TYR A 391 13.37 -3.95 -16.09
N LEU A 392 12.46 -3.48 -15.23
CA LEU A 392 11.07 -3.15 -15.56
C LEU A 392 10.91 -1.64 -15.76
N PRO A 393 9.97 -1.22 -16.65
CA PRO A 393 9.66 0.18 -16.86
C PRO A 393 8.96 0.79 -15.62
N PRO A 394 8.96 2.14 -15.52
CA PRO A 394 8.14 2.85 -14.54
C PRO A 394 6.68 2.42 -14.58
N ILE A 395 6.02 2.43 -13.45
CA ILE A 395 4.59 2.06 -13.38
C ILE A 395 3.74 3.13 -14.08
N ASP A 396 3.07 2.73 -15.15
CA ASP A 396 2.14 3.59 -15.86
C ASP A 396 0.84 3.77 -15.05
N LYS A 397 0.67 4.95 -14.47
CA LYS A 397 -0.47 5.28 -13.61
C LYS A 397 -1.82 5.23 -14.37
N ASP A 398 -1.81 5.55 -15.67
CA ASP A 398 -3.03 5.57 -16.50
C ASP A 398 -3.56 4.17 -16.76
N SER A 399 -2.69 3.17 -16.93
CA SER A 399 -3.09 1.78 -17.16
C SER A 399 -3.32 0.99 -15.87
N PHE A 400 -2.98 1.53 -14.69
CA PHE A 400 -2.99 0.81 -13.42
C PHE A 400 -4.37 0.23 -13.06
N PHE A 401 -5.39 1.09 -12.99
CA PHE A 401 -6.75 0.65 -12.67
C PHE A 401 -7.34 -0.26 -13.75
N GLY A 402 -7.09 0.06 -15.02
CA GLY A 402 -7.51 -0.76 -16.16
C GLY A 402 -6.90 -2.16 -16.13
N THR A 403 -5.61 -2.27 -15.79
CA THR A 403 -4.93 -3.57 -15.68
C THR A 403 -5.56 -4.43 -14.58
N ILE A 404 -5.77 -3.88 -13.38
CA ILE A 404 -6.38 -4.62 -12.25
C ILE A 404 -7.81 -5.02 -12.57
N SER A 405 -8.58 -4.15 -13.23
CA SER A 405 -9.96 -4.46 -13.62
C SER A 405 -10.04 -5.59 -14.65
N GLY A 406 -9.15 -5.60 -15.64
CA GLY A 406 -9.16 -6.54 -16.75
C GLY A 406 -8.43 -7.85 -16.48
N LYS A 407 -7.33 -7.82 -15.71
CA LYS A 407 -6.46 -8.98 -15.44
C LYS A 407 -6.57 -9.51 -14.01
N GLY A 408 -7.27 -8.79 -13.12
CA GLY A 408 -7.28 -9.09 -11.68
C GLY A 408 -6.09 -8.48 -10.94
N PRO A 409 -5.90 -8.84 -9.66
CA PRO A 409 -4.77 -8.36 -8.86
C PRO A 409 -3.44 -8.65 -9.53
N LEU A 410 -2.51 -7.68 -9.43
CA LEU A 410 -1.15 -7.84 -9.93
C LEU A 410 -0.40 -8.94 -9.16
N PRO A 411 0.62 -9.54 -9.76
CA PRO A 411 1.55 -10.41 -9.04
C PRO A 411 2.14 -9.68 -7.83
N ARG A 412 2.50 -10.44 -6.80
CA ARG A 412 3.12 -9.88 -5.60
C ARG A 412 4.41 -9.13 -5.93
N LYS A 413 4.70 -8.09 -5.15
CA LYS A 413 5.89 -7.25 -5.34
C LYS A 413 5.97 -6.70 -6.77
N SER A 414 4.86 -6.22 -7.30
CA SER A 414 4.83 -5.55 -8.61
C SER A 414 5.36 -4.14 -8.55
N PHE A 415 5.07 -3.44 -7.48
CA PHE A 415 5.46 -2.05 -7.27
C PHE A 415 5.68 -1.72 -5.79
N SER A 416 6.38 -0.64 -5.54
CA SER A 416 6.48 0.00 -4.22
C SER A 416 5.95 1.43 -4.30
N MET A 417 5.28 1.86 -3.24
CA MET A 417 4.89 3.26 -3.06
C MET A 417 5.87 3.94 -2.11
N GLY A 418 7.01 4.35 -2.64
CA GLY A 418 8.10 4.96 -1.90
C GLY A 418 8.86 4.00 -0.98
N GLU A 419 9.86 4.55 -0.31
CA GLU A 419 10.71 3.85 0.64
C GLU A 419 9.99 3.52 1.95
N ALA A 420 10.58 2.66 2.80
CA ALA A 420 9.99 2.23 4.05
C ALA A 420 9.61 3.42 4.97
N ASP A 421 10.46 4.44 5.05
CA ASP A 421 10.24 5.63 5.87
C ASP A 421 9.24 6.64 5.27
N GLU A 422 8.81 6.44 4.02
CA GLU A 422 7.75 7.22 3.37
C GLU A 422 6.37 6.62 3.57
N LYS A 423 6.29 5.41 4.11
CA LYS A 423 5.02 4.75 4.40
C LYS A 423 4.21 5.52 5.44
N ARG A 424 2.97 5.11 5.62
CA ARG A 424 2.10 5.77 6.59
C ARG A 424 2.62 5.60 8.01
N PHE A 425 2.51 6.68 8.78
CA PHE A 425 2.65 6.65 10.23
C PHE A 425 1.27 6.51 10.88
N TYR A 426 1.18 5.68 11.91
CA TYR A 426 0.01 5.61 12.77
C TYR A 426 -0.14 6.92 13.54
N LEU A 427 -1.26 7.59 13.42
CA LEU A 427 -1.52 8.86 14.10
C LEU A 427 -2.96 8.94 14.59
N GLU A 428 -3.92 8.98 13.67
CA GLU A 428 -5.34 8.97 13.99
C GLU A 428 -5.76 7.57 14.45
N CYS A 429 -6.64 7.54 15.42
CA CYS A 429 -7.24 6.31 15.92
C CYS A 429 -8.76 6.36 15.79
N ARG A 430 -9.40 5.20 15.92
CA ARG A 430 -10.84 5.05 16.00
C ARG A 430 -11.18 3.90 16.95
N GLN A 431 -12.24 4.05 17.72
CA GLN A 431 -12.79 2.95 18.50
C GLN A 431 -13.60 2.02 17.60
N ILE A 432 -13.40 0.71 17.72
CA ILE A 432 -14.04 -0.32 16.90
C ILE A 432 -15.03 -1.18 17.68
N VAL A 433 -15.03 -1.12 18.98
CA VAL A 433 -15.97 -1.82 19.87
C VAL A 433 -16.57 -0.83 20.86
#